data_7e3ad7bc39c9fe10214496c8a85b792f
#
_entry.id   7e3ad7bc39c9fe10214496c8a85b792f
#
_cell.length_a   1.000
_cell.length_b   1.000
_cell.length_c   1.000
_cell.angle_alpha   90.00
_cell.angle_beta   90.00
_cell.angle_gamma   90.00
#
_symmetry.space_group_name_H-M   'P 1'
#
loop_
_entity.id
_entity.type
_entity.pdbx_description
1 polymer ?
#
loop_
_entity_poly.entity_id
_entity_poly.type
_entity_poly.pdbx_seq_one_letter_code
_entity_poly.pdbx_strand_id
1 'polypeptide(L)'
;MLDKNASNRFYQSLPANFTDKFLLTRALTHRSYLNENRAVVEDNQRLEFLGDAILAYIVAEWLYNHFPEQKEGFLTKMRSALVHTEQLAFFARKIDLGSALLLGRGEEQAGGRDRTAILCDAFEALIAAIYLGTDIQTVKDFFYPMIESQIDTILQNHTEEDPKSILQEWSQAQGYASPVYSLERENGPDHDKVFEVSVSVDGKELAQGTGGSKQLAEKA
;
A
#
# COMPACT_ATOMS: atom_id res chain seq x y z
N MET A 1 -20.45 -0.77 -21.61
CA MET A 1 -19.96 0.23 -22.58
C MET A 1 -19.01 1.12 -21.80
N LEU A 2 -17.73 1.13 -22.14
CA LEU A 2 -16.77 2.01 -21.47
C LEU A 2 -17.25 3.46 -21.52
N ASP A 3 -17.10 4.19 -20.41
CA ASP A 3 -17.60 5.57 -20.30
C ASP A 3 -16.91 6.43 -21.36
N LYS A 4 -17.71 7.15 -22.16
CA LYS A 4 -17.20 8.08 -23.18
C LYS A 4 -16.52 9.31 -22.58
N ASN A 5 -16.68 9.53 -21.27
CA ASN A 5 -16.10 10.64 -20.52
C ASN A 5 -14.83 10.24 -19.75
N ALA A 6 -14.41 8.98 -19.83
CA ALA A 6 -13.14 8.58 -19.22
C ALA A 6 -12.01 9.39 -19.85
N SER A 7 -11.13 9.90 -19.01
CA SER A 7 -10.01 10.74 -19.43
C SER A 7 -9.15 10.02 -20.44
N ASN A 8 -8.85 10.67 -21.53
CA ASN A 8 -7.90 10.20 -22.55
C ASN A 8 -6.54 9.82 -21.92
N ARG A 9 -6.20 10.47 -20.78
CA ARG A 9 -4.99 10.21 -20.00
C ARG A 9 -4.91 8.77 -19.47
N PHE A 10 -6.02 8.22 -18.92
CA PHE A 10 -6.05 6.84 -18.45
C PHE A 10 -5.73 5.86 -19.59
N TYR A 11 -6.45 5.96 -20.71
CA TYR A 11 -6.23 5.04 -21.84
C TYR A 11 -4.83 5.17 -22.45
N GLN A 12 -4.26 6.37 -22.45
CA GLN A 12 -2.90 6.61 -22.95
C GLN A 12 -1.81 6.05 -22.01
N SER A 13 -2.12 5.84 -20.73
CA SER A 13 -1.19 5.25 -19.76
C SER A 13 -1.07 3.73 -19.87
N LEU A 14 -2.03 3.07 -20.52
CA LEU A 14 -2.04 1.61 -20.65
C LEU A 14 -0.96 1.11 -21.60
N PRO A 15 -0.39 -0.09 -21.37
CA PRO A 15 0.55 -0.71 -22.29
C PRO A 15 -0.07 -0.86 -23.70
N ALA A 16 0.68 -0.49 -24.73
CA ALA A 16 0.18 -0.48 -26.10
C ALA A 16 -0.21 -1.87 -26.62
N ASN A 17 0.39 -2.93 -26.08
CA ASN A 17 0.08 -4.33 -26.41
C ASN A 17 -1.09 -4.89 -25.60
N PHE A 18 -1.62 -4.16 -24.61
CA PHE A 18 -2.81 -4.55 -23.85
C PHE A 18 -4.07 -4.11 -24.59
N THR A 19 -4.65 -5.01 -25.37
CA THR A 19 -5.79 -4.74 -26.26
C THR A 19 -7.09 -5.42 -25.86
N ASP A 20 -7.09 -6.24 -24.79
CA ASP A 20 -8.26 -6.97 -24.31
C ASP A 20 -9.25 -6.04 -23.62
N LYS A 21 -10.26 -5.61 -24.37
CA LYS A 21 -11.34 -4.74 -23.87
C LYS A 21 -12.24 -5.42 -22.85
N PHE A 22 -12.37 -6.73 -22.89
CA PHE A 22 -13.19 -7.46 -21.92
C PHE A 22 -12.52 -7.47 -20.55
N LEU A 23 -11.25 -7.84 -20.47
CA LEU A 23 -10.47 -7.79 -19.23
C LEU A 23 -10.40 -6.36 -18.68
N LEU A 24 -10.16 -5.37 -19.54
CA LEU A 24 -10.14 -3.97 -19.13
C LEU A 24 -11.48 -3.52 -18.54
N THR A 25 -12.59 -3.81 -19.23
CA THR A 25 -13.93 -3.44 -18.74
C THR A 25 -14.22 -4.09 -17.39
N ARG A 26 -13.87 -5.38 -17.24
CA ARG A 26 -14.05 -6.10 -16.00
C ARG A 26 -13.21 -5.51 -14.86
N ALA A 27 -11.94 -5.16 -15.09
CA ALA A 27 -11.08 -4.51 -14.10
C ALA A 27 -11.64 -3.17 -13.61
N LEU A 28 -12.31 -2.42 -14.49
CA LEU A 28 -12.92 -1.13 -14.19
C LEU A 28 -14.33 -1.24 -13.58
N THR A 29 -14.92 -2.44 -13.52
CA THR A 29 -16.30 -2.65 -13.05
C THR A 29 -16.32 -2.92 -11.55
N HIS A 30 -16.74 -1.93 -10.77
CA HIS A 30 -17.02 -2.11 -9.35
C HIS A 30 -18.35 -2.85 -9.14
N ARG A 31 -18.43 -3.65 -8.07
CA ARG A 31 -19.63 -4.45 -7.75
C ARG A 31 -20.94 -3.65 -7.71
N SER A 32 -20.90 -2.35 -7.34
CA SER A 32 -22.10 -1.52 -7.33
C SER A 32 -22.74 -1.32 -8.70
N TYR A 33 -21.92 -1.39 -9.77
CA TYR A 33 -22.39 -1.25 -11.14
C TYR A 33 -23.29 -2.41 -11.59
N LEU A 34 -23.03 -3.63 -11.10
CA LEU A 34 -23.81 -4.82 -11.42
C LEU A 34 -25.27 -4.71 -10.98
N ASN A 35 -25.51 -4.04 -9.84
CA ASN A 35 -26.87 -3.89 -9.29
C ASN A 35 -27.81 -3.13 -10.24
N GLU A 36 -27.26 -2.26 -11.07
CA GLU A 36 -28.02 -1.41 -12.00
C GLU A 36 -27.90 -1.87 -13.47
N ASN A 37 -26.95 -2.77 -13.77
CA ASN A 37 -26.61 -3.18 -15.14
C ASN A 37 -26.58 -4.71 -15.28
N ARG A 38 -27.75 -5.34 -15.32
CA ARG A 38 -27.93 -6.81 -15.37
C ARG A 38 -27.25 -7.51 -16.57
N ALA A 39 -26.88 -6.77 -17.60
CA ALA A 39 -26.13 -7.30 -18.75
C ALA A 39 -24.64 -7.50 -18.47
N VAL A 40 -24.11 -6.91 -17.39
CA VAL A 40 -22.73 -7.08 -16.92
C VAL A 40 -22.73 -8.22 -15.91
N VAL A 41 -21.93 -9.26 -16.16
CA VAL A 41 -22.01 -10.53 -15.40
C VAL A 41 -20.96 -10.58 -14.30
N GLU A 42 -19.84 -9.86 -14.43
CA GLU A 42 -18.69 -9.95 -13.52
C GLU A 42 -18.13 -8.57 -13.15
N ASP A 43 -17.80 -8.42 -11.88
CA ASP A 43 -17.06 -7.29 -11.35
C ASP A 43 -15.55 -7.55 -11.32
N ASN A 44 -14.81 -6.64 -10.67
CA ASN A 44 -13.35 -6.68 -10.58
C ASN A 44 -12.79 -7.54 -9.44
N GLN A 45 -13.59 -8.04 -8.50
CA GLN A 45 -13.10 -8.68 -7.28
C GLN A 45 -12.16 -9.88 -7.52
N ARG A 46 -12.45 -10.72 -8.52
CA ARG A 46 -11.56 -11.84 -8.83
C ARG A 46 -10.26 -11.41 -9.50
N LEU A 47 -10.27 -10.30 -10.25
CA LEU A 47 -9.06 -9.70 -10.80
C LEU A 47 -8.25 -9.01 -9.70
N GLU A 48 -8.89 -8.30 -8.78
CA GLU A 48 -8.31 -7.73 -7.56
C GLU A 48 -7.50 -8.79 -6.79
N PHE A 49 -8.14 -9.91 -6.43
CA PHE A 49 -7.48 -11.02 -5.75
C PHE A 49 -6.20 -11.51 -6.46
N LEU A 50 -6.25 -11.64 -7.78
CA LEU A 50 -5.08 -12.04 -8.57
C LEU A 50 -4.03 -10.93 -8.63
N GLY A 51 -4.47 -9.68 -8.77
CA GLY A 51 -3.60 -8.51 -8.89
C GLY A 51 -2.78 -8.24 -7.64
N ASP A 52 -3.38 -8.38 -6.46
CA ASP A 52 -2.67 -8.30 -5.17
C ASP A 52 -1.48 -9.27 -5.14
N ALA A 53 -1.71 -10.54 -5.48
CA ALA A 53 -0.64 -11.55 -5.52
C ALA A 53 0.47 -11.22 -6.55
N ILE A 54 0.09 -10.70 -7.72
CA ILE A 54 1.06 -10.29 -8.76
C ILE A 54 1.87 -9.10 -8.28
N LEU A 55 1.24 -8.07 -7.70
CA LEU A 55 1.93 -6.90 -7.14
C LEU A 55 2.90 -7.31 -6.03
N ALA A 56 2.47 -8.16 -5.11
CA ALA A 56 3.33 -8.67 -4.05
C ALA A 56 4.59 -9.36 -4.61
N TYR A 57 4.42 -10.16 -5.68
CA TYR A 57 5.53 -10.84 -6.35
C TYR A 57 6.48 -9.88 -7.06
N ILE A 58 5.97 -9.02 -7.95
CA ILE A 58 6.83 -8.13 -8.76
C ILE A 58 7.55 -7.08 -7.92
N VAL A 59 6.91 -6.59 -6.84
CA VAL A 59 7.55 -5.67 -5.90
C VAL A 59 8.64 -6.38 -5.11
N ALA A 60 8.39 -7.63 -4.65
CA ALA A 60 9.42 -8.41 -3.96
C ALA A 60 10.63 -8.67 -4.87
N GLU A 61 10.41 -9.06 -6.14
CA GLU A 61 11.47 -9.25 -7.13
C GLU A 61 12.25 -7.97 -7.41
N TRP A 62 11.53 -6.84 -7.58
CA TRP A 62 12.14 -5.53 -7.80
C TRP A 62 13.04 -5.14 -6.62
N LEU A 63 12.54 -5.22 -5.39
CA LEU A 63 13.28 -4.91 -4.17
C LEU A 63 14.50 -5.80 -3.98
N TYR A 64 14.35 -7.11 -4.21
CA TYR A 64 15.44 -8.08 -4.11
C TYR A 64 16.61 -7.74 -5.04
N ASN A 65 16.30 -7.29 -6.26
CA ASN A 65 17.34 -6.95 -7.25
C ASN A 65 17.95 -5.56 -7.02
N HIS A 66 17.18 -4.60 -6.49
CA HIS A 66 17.64 -3.22 -6.31
C HIS A 66 18.35 -2.99 -4.98
N PHE A 67 18.11 -3.83 -3.99
CA PHE A 67 18.70 -3.72 -2.65
C PHE A 67 19.38 -5.02 -2.22
N PRO A 68 20.43 -5.47 -2.94
CA PRO A 68 21.07 -6.78 -2.70
C PRO A 68 21.73 -6.88 -1.32
N GLU A 69 22.16 -5.75 -0.74
CA GLU A 69 22.82 -5.71 0.57
C GLU A 69 21.83 -5.61 1.74
N GLN A 70 20.53 -5.46 1.47
CA GLN A 70 19.53 -5.28 2.52
C GLN A 70 19.00 -6.62 3.05
N LYS A 71 18.72 -6.65 4.36
CA LYS A 71 18.16 -7.81 5.04
C LYS A 71 16.67 -8.00 4.72
N GLU A 72 16.16 -9.20 4.93
CA GLU A 72 14.75 -9.59 4.70
C GLU A 72 13.76 -8.64 5.39
N GLY A 73 14.02 -8.23 6.63
CA GLY A 73 13.14 -7.30 7.37
C GLY A 73 12.95 -5.96 6.67
N PHE A 74 14.03 -5.38 6.12
CA PHE A 74 13.94 -4.16 5.30
C PHE A 74 13.11 -4.38 4.04
N LEU A 75 13.38 -5.47 3.30
CA LEU A 75 12.65 -5.78 2.06
C LEU A 75 11.15 -6.00 2.31
N THR A 76 10.80 -6.66 3.42
CA THR A 76 9.41 -6.88 3.83
C THR A 76 8.71 -5.57 4.21
N LYS A 77 9.39 -4.68 4.96
CA LYS A 77 8.87 -3.35 5.31
C LYS A 77 8.63 -2.50 4.05
N MET A 78 9.61 -2.47 3.14
CA MET A 78 9.51 -1.72 1.88
C MET A 78 8.43 -2.27 0.95
N ARG A 79 8.29 -3.59 0.83
CA ARG A 79 7.19 -4.20 0.08
C ARG A 79 5.85 -3.76 0.65
N SER A 80 5.65 -3.85 1.96
CA SER A 80 4.41 -3.41 2.60
C SER A 80 4.11 -1.93 2.32
N ALA A 81 5.14 -1.07 2.31
CA ALA A 81 4.98 0.35 2.01
C ALA A 81 4.63 0.64 0.54
N LEU A 82 5.05 -0.22 -0.39
CA LEU A 82 4.79 -0.06 -1.83
C LEU A 82 3.43 -0.61 -2.27
N VAL A 83 2.87 -1.59 -1.53
CA VAL A 83 1.60 -2.24 -1.92
C VAL A 83 0.45 -1.98 -0.94
N HIS A 84 0.59 -1.06 0.04
CA HIS A 84 -0.54 -0.73 0.90
C HIS A 84 -1.60 0.11 0.16
N THR A 85 -2.80 0.09 0.68
CA THR A 85 -4.01 0.67 0.07
C THR A 85 -3.83 2.12 -0.40
N GLU A 86 -3.23 3.00 0.42
CA GLU A 86 -3.03 4.40 0.07
C GLU A 86 -2.03 4.58 -1.07
N GLN A 87 -0.96 3.76 -1.10
CA GLN A 87 0.05 3.82 -2.14
C GLN A 87 -0.49 3.33 -3.49
N LEU A 88 -1.24 2.23 -3.51
CA LEU A 88 -1.87 1.74 -4.74
C LEU A 88 -2.93 2.71 -5.24
N ALA A 89 -3.73 3.31 -4.35
CA ALA A 89 -4.66 4.37 -4.72
C ALA A 89 -3.95 5.63 -5.26
N PHE A 90 -2.78 5.97 -4.73
CA PHE A 90 -1.95 7.05 -5.27
C PHE A 90 -1.51 6.75 -6.70
N PHE A 91 -1.06 5.53 -7.01
CA PHE A 91 -0.72 5.12 -8.37
C PHE A 91 -1.96 5.15 -9.30
N ALA A 92 -3.12 4.69 -8.81
CA ALA A 92 -4.38 4.78 -9.54
C ALA A 92 -4.74 6.23 -9.92
N ARG A 93 -4.56 7.19 -8.99
CA ARG A 93 -4.79 8.63 -9.23
C ARG A 93 -3.79 9.18 -10.26
N LYS A 94 -2.53 8.76 -10.21
CA LYS A 94 -1.48 9.18 -11.16
C LYS A 94 -1.86 8.92 -12.62
N ILE A 95 -2.53 7.80 -12.88
CA ILE A 95 -2.98 7.41 -14.21
C ILE A 95 -4.43 7.81 -14.50
N ASP A 96 -5.09 8.52 -13.58
CA ASP A 96 -6.50 8.95 -13.71
C ASP A 96 -7.49 7.76 -13.84
N LEU A 97 -7.20 6.62 -13.18
CA LEU A 97 -8.01 5.40 -13.25
C LEU A 97 -9.45 5.65 -12.79
N GLY A 98 -9.64 6.49 -11.75
CA GLY A 98 -10.94 6.80 -11.19
C GLY A 98 -11.95 7.34 -12.22
N SER A 99 -11.48 8.08 -13.25
CA SER A 99 -12.33 8.60 -14.31
C SER A 99 -12.91 7.51 -15.21
N ALA A 100 -12.27 6.35 -15.29
CA ALA A 100 -12.67 5.23 -16.13
C ALA A 100 -13.54 4.20 -15.38
N LEU A 101 -13.70 4.32 -14.04
CA LEU A 101 -14.46 3.37 -13.23
C LEU A 101 -15.93 3.30 -13.63
N LEU A 102 -16.47 2.09 -13.68
CA LEU A 102 -17.88 1.80 -13.82
C LEU A 102 -18.48 1.59 -12.44
N LEU A 103 -19.22 2.58 -11.95
CA LEU A 103 -19.83 2.62 -10.62
C LEU A 103 -21.36 2.65 -10.75
N GLY A 104 -22.06 2.09 -9.77
CA GLY A 104 -23.48 2.37 -9.58
C GLY A 104 -23.69 3.83 -9.17
N ARG A 105 -24.84 4.41 -9.50
CA ARG A 105 -25.16 5.83 -9.27
C ARG A 105 -24.98 6.26 -7.81
N GLY A 106 -25.42 5.41 -6.87
CA GLY A 106 -25.26 5.71 -5.43
C GLY A 106 -23.80 5.79 -5.01
N GLU A 107 -22.95 4.89 -5.48
CA GLU A 107 -21.51 4.88 -5.20
C GLU A 107 -20.81 6.08 -5.84
N GLU A 108 -21.18 6.40 -7.08
CA GLU A 108 -20.65 7.56 -7.80
C GLU A 108 -20.99 8.88 -7.09
N GLN A 109 -22.26 9.05 -6.67
CA GLN A 109 -22.71 10.24 -5.94
C GLN A 109 -22.04 10.35 -4.55
N ALA A 110 -21.66 9.24 -3.95
CA ALA A 110 -20.91 9.18 -2.69
C ALA A 110 -19.39 9.42 -2.85
N GLY A 111 -18.92 9.84 -4.03
CA GLY A 111 -17.51 10.12 -4.32
C GLY A 111 -16.67 8.88 -4.56
N GLY A 112 -17.27 7.77 -4.95
CA GLY A 112 -16.60 6.48 -5.16
C GLY A 112 -15.43 6.53 -6.14
N ARG A 113 -15.46 7.44 -7.13
CA ARG A 113 -14.37 7.59 -8.12
C ARG A 113 -13.02 7.99 -7.53
N ASP A 114 -13.01 8.65 -6.35
CA ASP A 114 -11.78 9.07 -5.67
C ASP A 114 -11.59 8.38 -4.31
N ARG A 115 -12.46 7.41 -3.97
CA ARG A 115 -12.36 6.65 -2.73
C ARG A 115 -11.15 5.73 -2.77
N THR A 116 -10.28 5.87 -1.79
CA THR A 116 -8.99 5.16 -1.70
C THR A 116 -9.14 3.64 -1.86
N ALA A 117 -10.08 3.01 -1.15
CA ALA A 117 -10.29 1.56 -1.26
C ALA A 117 -10.70 1.14 -2.67
N ILE A 118 -11.66 1.83 -3.30
CA ILE A 118 -12.12 1.50 -4.66
C ILE A 118 -10.99 1.68 -5.70
N LEU A 119 -10.16 2.72 -5.53
CA LEU A 119 -9.02 2.96 -6.41
C LEU A 119 -7.94 1.89 -6.24
N CYS A 120 -7.68 1.44 -5.02
CA CYS A 120 -6.78 0.33 -4.72
C CYS A 120 -7.26 -0.95 -5.41
N ASP A 121 -8.48 -1.39 -5.11
CA ASP A 121 -9.07 -2.62 -5.66
C ASP A 121 -9.07 -2.61 -7.21
N ALA A 122 -9.40 -1.46 -7.80
CA ALA A 122 -9.42 -1.32 -9.25
C ALA A 122 -8.00 -1.30 -9.86
N PHE A 123 -7.01 -0.76 -9.14
CA PHE A 123 -5.62 -0.79 -9.60
C PHE A 123 -5.06 -2.22 -9.57
N GLU A 124 -5.31 -2.98 -8.51
CA GLU A 124 -4.97 -4.40 -8.44
C GLU A 124 -5.63 -5.17 -9.56
N ALA A 125 -6.93 -4.95 -9.78
CA ALA A 125 -7.66 -5.58 -10.87
C ALA A 125 -7.10 -5.23 -12.25
N LEU A 126 -6.64 -3.99 -12.46
CA LEU A 126 -5.98 -3.57 -13.70
C LEU A 126 -4.66 -4.31 -13.92
N ILE A 127 -3.85 -4.47 -12.88
CA ILE A 127 -2.61 -5.26 -12.93
C ILE A 127 -2.89 -6.70 -13.38
N ALA A 128 -3.90 -7.34 -12.79
CA ALA A 128 -4.30 -8.69 -13.21
C ALA A 128 -4.82 -8.74 -14.64
N ALA A 129 -5.59 -7.73 -15.05
CA ALA A 129 -6.10 -7.65 -16.42
C ALA A 129 -4.97 -7.51 -17.46
N ILE A 130 -3.98 -6.66 -17.18
CA ILE A 130 -2.78 -6.51 -18.03
C ILE A 130 -2.04 -7.86 -18.09
N TYR A 131 -1.79 -8.49 -16.94
CA TYR A 131 -1.12 -9.79 -16.89
C TYR A 131 -1.80 -10.86 -17.75
N LEU A 132 -3.13 -11.01 -17.59
CA LEU A 132 -3.90 -12.02 -18.31
C LEU A 132 -4.03 -11.71 -19.80
N GLY A 133 -4.06 -10.44 -20.17
CA GLY A 133 -4.18 -9.99 -21.56
C GLY A 133 -2.83 -9.87 -22.29
N THR A 134 -1.72 -9.98 -21.56
CA THR A 134 -0.35 -9.88 -22.12
C THR A 134 0.59 -10.88 -21.43
N ASP A 135 1.51 -10.40 -20.59
CA ASP A 135 2.46 -11.21 -19.81
C ASP A 135 2.98 -10.45 -18.59
N ILE A 136 3.80 -11.14 -17.76
CA ILE A 136 4.39 -10.55 -16.55
C ILE A 136 5.41 -9.44 -16.87
N GLN A 137 6.11 -9.52 -18.01
CA GLN A 137 7.07 -8.51 -18.39
C GLN A 137 6.37 -7.18 -18.71
N THR A 138 5.26 -7.22 -19.42
CA THR A 138 4.42 -6.05 -19.70
C THR A 138 3.94 -5.38 -18.40
N VAL A 139 3.55 -6.17 -17.38
CA VAL A 139 3.18 -5.63 -16.06
C VAL A 139 4.37 -4.95 -15.40
N LYS A 140 5.57 -5.54 -15.43
CA LYS A 140 6.79 -4.94 -14.90
C LYS A 140 7.12 -3.62 -15.59
N ASP A 141 7.10 -3.60 -16.89
CA ASP A 141 7.38 -2.40 -17.71
C ASP A 141 6.38 -1.27 -17.43
N PHE A 142 5.14 -1.62 -17.10
CA PHE A 142 4.10 -0.67 -16.70
C PHE A 142 4.30 -0.14 -15.28
N PHE A 143 4.61 -1.01 -14.32
CA PHE A 143 4.58 -0.67 -12.90
C PHE A 143 5.92 -0.21 -12.32
N TYR A 144 7.06 -0.71 -12.80
CA TYR A 144 8.39 -0.35 -12.27
C TYR A 144 8.69 1.16 -12.33
N PRO A 145 8.35 1.91 -13.39
CA PRO A 145 8.53 3.36 -13.39
C PRO A 145 7.71 4.07 -12.30
N MET A 146 6.58 3.48 -11.88
CA MET A 146 5.79 4.03 -10.77
C MET A 146 6.49 3.82 -9.44
N ILE A 147 7.08 2.64 -9.19
CA ILE A 147 7.91 2.37 -8.01
C ILE A 147 9.08 3.34 -7.97
N GLU A 148 9.85 3.44 -9.05
CA GLU A 148 11.03 4.31 -9.16
C GLU A 148 10.71 5.78 -8.85
N SER A 149 9.52 6.24 -9.26
CA SER A 149 9.08 7.61 -8.98
C SER A 149 8.77 7.88 -7.50
N GLN A 150 8.65 6.85 -6.66
CA GLN A 150 8.23 6.96 -5.27
C GLN A 150 9.23 6.39 -4.27
N ILE A 151 10.19 5.59 -4.73
CA ILE A 151 11.06 4.84 -3.84
C ILE A 151 11.85 5.75 -2.89
N ASP A 152 12.38 6.87 -3.36
CA ASP A 152 13.14 7.81 -2.53
C ASP A 152 12.27 8.44 -1.43
N THR A 153 11.02 8.80 -1.76
CA THR A 153 10.06 9.33 -0.78
C THR A 153 9.71 8.27 0.27
N ILE A 154 9.50 7.03 -0.17
CA ILE A 154 9.18 5.92 0.72
C ILE A 154 10.40 5.59 1.61
N LEU A 155 11.60 5.59 1.05
CA LEU A 155 12.83 5.41 1.81
C LEU A 155 12.97 6.48 2.89
N GLN A 156 12.82 7.75 2.56
CA GLN A 156 12.90 8.85 3.53
C GLN A 156 11.89 8.70 4.67
N ASN A 157 10.66 8.27 4.36
CA ASN A 157 9.61 8.09 5.36
C ASN A 157 9.76 6.81 6.19
N HIS A 158 10.52 5.82 5.71
CA HIS A 158 10.68 4.51 6.35
C HIS A 158 12.11 4.22 6.81
N THR A 159 13.08 5.11 6.51
CA THR A 159 14.45 5.07 7.05
C THR A 159 14.56 5.68 8.44
N GLU A 160 13.52 6.28 8.99
CA GLU A 160 13.45 6.40 10.43
C GLU A 160 13.35 4.96 10.98
N GLU A 161 14.52 4.40 11.27
CA GLU A 161 14.64 3.15 12.00
C GLU A 161 13.80 3.32 13.27
N ASP A 162 12.76 2.50 13.41
CA ASP A 162 11.93 2.55 14.61
C ASP A 162 12.84 2.30 15.83
N PRO A 163 13.04 3.27 16.73
CA PRO A 163 13.99 3.11 17.84
C PRO A 163 13.75 1.82 18.65
N LYS A 164 12.49 1.37 18.70
CA LYS A 164 12.13 0.11 19.35
C LYS A 164 12.69 -1.11 18.61
N SER A 165 12.65 -1.09 17.27
CA SER A 165 13.21 -2.17 16.44
C SER A 165 14.73 -2.23 16.57
N ILE A 166 15.40 -1.07 16.57
CA ILE A 166 16.87 -0.99 16.78
C ILE A 166 17.24 -1.59 18.12
N LEU A 167 16.55 -1.19 19.20
CA LEU A 167 16.85 -1.69 20.54
C LEU A 167 16.58 -3.19 20.65
N GLN A 168 15.53 -3.69 19.98
CA GLN A 168 15.22 -5.12 19.95
C GLN A 168 16.28 -5.92 19.19
N GLU A 169 16.70 -5.46 18.00
CA GLU A 169 17.78 -6.10 17.24
C GLU A 169 19.10 -6.10 18.02
N TRP A 170 19.43 -4.98 18.67
CA TRP A 170 20.60 -4.87 19.51
C TRP A 170 20.54 -5.87 20.68
N SER A 171 19.40 -5.95 21.39
CA SER A 171 19.23 -6.89 22.50
C SER A 171 19.43 -8.34 22.07
N GLN A 172 18.82 -8.72 20.93
CA GLN A 172 18.96 -10.07 20.37
C GLN A 172 20.40 -10.35 19.93
N ALA A 173 21.08 -9.39 19.31
CA ALA A 173 22.47 -9.54 18.88
C ALA A 173 23.43 -9.75 20.06
N GLN A 174 23.10 -9.18 21.23
CA GLN A 174 23.88 -9.38 22.49
C GLN A 174 23.45 -10.65 23.25
N GLY A 175 22.41 -11.38 22.78
CA GLY A 175 21.87 -12.54 23.48
C GLY A 175 20.99 -12.19 24.68
N TYR A 176 20.53 -10.95 24.78
CA TYR A 176 19.64 -10.49 25.84
C TYR A 176 18.16 -10.80 25.53
N ALA A 177 17.31 -10.75 26.56
CA ALA A 177 15.86 -10.81 26.37
C ALA A 177 15.35 -9.58 25.60
N SER A 178 14.16 -9.72 25.00
CA SER A 178 13.51 -8.59 24.33
C SER A 178 13.29 -7.42 25.29
N PRO A 179 13.41 -6.16 24.79
CA PRO A 179 13.14 -4.97 25.61
C PRO A 179 11.72 -4.98 26.19
N VAL A 180 11.58 -4.58 27.43
CA VAL A 180 10.31 -4.44 28.14
C VAL A 180 10.05 -2.96 28.39
N TYR A 181 8.91 -2.46 27.92
CA TYR A 181 8.47 -1.08 28.10
C TYR A 181 7.42 -1.03 29.22
N SER A 182 7.62 -0.11 30.19
CA SER A 182 6.73 0.08 31.34
C SER A 182 6.26 1.52 31.41
N LEU A 183 4.92 1.71 31.58
CA LEU A 183 4.38 3.05 31.82
C LEU A 183 4.66 3.44 33.28
N GLU A 184 5.46 4.49 33.47
CA GLU A 184 5.83 5.00 34.79
C GLU A 184 4.82 6.03 35.29
N ARG A 185 4.42 6.96 34.42
CA ARG A 185 3.48 8.04 34.77
C ARG A 185 2.59 8.43 33.61
N GLU A 186 1.41 8.93 33.95
CA GLU A 186 0.46 9.57 33.04
C GLU A 186 -0.02 10.85 33.72
N ASN A 187 0.30 12.00 33.12
CA ASN A 187 0.00 13.33 33.68
C ASN A 187 -0.73 14.20 32.66
N GLY A 188 -1.53 15.15 33.15
CA GLY A 188 -2.23 16.15 32.33
C GLY A 188 -3.70 15.82 32.07
N PRO A 189 -4.48 16.80 31.58
CA PRO A 189 -5.86 16.64 31.21
C PRO A 189 -6.00 15.78 29.95
N ASP A 190 -7.19 15.21 29.68
CA ASP A 190 -7.42 14.26 28.58
C ASP A 190 -7.02 14.77 27.19
N HIS A 191 -7.02 16.07 26.96
CA HIS A 191 -6.65 16.72 25.70
C HIS A 191 -5.16 17.10 25.61
N ASP A 192 -4.40 16.95 26.70
CA ASP A 192 -2.96 17.29 26.77
C ASP A 192 -2.23 16.35 27.73
N LYS A 193 -2.43 15.03 27.51
CA LYS A 193 -1.78 14.00 28.31
C LYS A 193 -0.32 13.84 27.92
N VAL A 194 0.53 13.69 28.94
CA VAL A 194 1.94 13.33 28.80
C VAL A 194 2.15 11.97 29.45
N PHE A 195 2.73 11.06 28.68
CA PHE A 195 3.10 9.71 29.11
C PHE A 195 4.62 9.66 29.35
N GLU A 196 5.02 9.03 30.43
CA GLU A 196 6.41 8.74 30.77
C GLU A 196 6.58 7.21 30.78
N VAL A 197 7.48 6.70 29.95
CA VAL A 197 7.71 5.27 29.75
C VAL A 197 9.17 4.97 30.01
N SER A 198 9.47 3.91 30.76
CA SER A 198 10.79 3.34 30.89
C SER A 198 10.99 2.15 29.96
N VAL A 199 12.23 1.87 29.56
CA VAL A 199 12.61 0.66 28.85
C VAL A 199 13.69 -0.10 29.61
N SER A 200 13.51 -1.41 29.75
CA SER A 200 14.47 -2.30 30.40
C SER A 200 14.82 -3.50 29.52
N VAL A 201 16.05 -3.99 29.65
CA VAL A 201 16.57 -5.21 29.05
C VAL A 201 17.21 -6.05 30.15
N ASP A 202 16.85 -7.33 30.24
CA ASP A 202 17.28 -8.25 31.31
C ASP A 202 17.07 -7.68 32.73
N GLY A 203 15.95 -6.95 32.93
CA GLY A 203 15.60 -6.35 34.22
C GLY A 203 16.40 -5.10 34.58
N LYS A 204 17.29 -4.64 33.70
CA LYS A 204 18.05 -3.38 33.89
C LYS A 204 17.39 -2.28 33.07
N GLU A 205 16.97 -1.21 33.74
CA GLU A 205 16.47 -0.01 33.05
C GLU A 205 17.61 0.66 32.26
N LEU A 206 17.33 0.95 30.98
CA LEU A 206 18.30 1.55 30.06
C LEU A 206 17.98 3.02 29.78
N ALA A 207 16.71 3.38 29.64
CA ALA A 207 16.30 4.73 29.29
C ALA A 207 14.85 5.01 29.74
N GLN A 208 14.49 6.29 29.73
CA GLN A 208 13.12 6.77 29.87
C GLN A 208 12.81 7.75 28.75
N GLY A 209 11.56 7.72 28.27
CA GLY A 209 11.06 8.60 27.23
C GLY A 209 9.71 9.21 27.61
N THR A 210 9.40 10.39 27.05
CA THR A 210 8.13 11.08 27.26
C THR A 210 7.46 11.43 25.94
N GLY A 211 6.12 11.41 25.90
CA GLY A 211 5.37 11.76 24.70
C GLY A 211 3.88 11.98 24.93
N GLY A 212 3.20 12.60 23.97
CA GLY A 212 1.76 12.83 24.01
C GLY A 212 0.90 11.58 23.82
N SER A 213 1.53 10.43 23.55
CA SER A 213 0.92 9.10 23.60
C SER A 213 1.94 8.07 24.09
N LYS A 214 1.45 6.90 24.56
CA LYS A 214 2.34 5.80 24.98
C LYS A 214 3.33 5.42 23.88
N GLN A 215 2.85 5.32 22.62
CA GLN A 215 3.70 5.00 21.48
C GLN A 215 4.79 6.06 21.21
N LEU A 216 4.49 7.34 21.37
CA LEU A 216 5.47 8.41 21.21
C LEU A 216 6.48 8.40 22.35
N ALA A 217 6.05 8.14 23.59
CA ALA A 217 6.95 8.01 24.73
C ALA A 217 7.88 6.79 24.62
N GLU A 218 7.40 5.68 24.05
CA GLU A 218 8.21 4.47 23.80
C GLU A 218 9.24 4.64 22.68
N LYS A 219 9.07 5.64 21.81
CA LYS A 219 9.99 5.96 20.70
C LYS A 219 11.02 7.04 21.04
N ALA A 220 10.72 7.84 22.06
CA ALA A 220 11.57 8.93 22.52
C ALA A 220 12.77 8.42 23.32
#